data_f08af46aaa658e8d583798afcdbc4a2b
#
_entry.id   f08af46aaa658e8d583798afcdbc4a2b
#
_cell.length_a   1.000
_cell.length_b   1.000
_cell.length_c   1.000
_cell.angle_alpha   90.00
_cell.angle_beta   90.00
_cell.angle_gamma   90.00
#
_symmetry.space_group_name_H-M   'P 1'
#
loop_
_entity.id
_entity.type
_entity.pdbx_description
1 polymer ?
#
loop_
_entity_poly.entity_id
_entity_poly.type
_entity_poly.pdbx_seq_one_letter_code
_entity_poly.pdbx_strand_id
1 'polypeptide(L)'
;MAGNRTFTMIKPEAVAAGHSGKIIDMIISNGFRIVALKYTRLSAAEAGTFYEVHKERPFYGELVDYMASGPIMAAILEKDNAVEAFRKLIGATDPAQAEEGTIRKRFAESKAKNAVHGSDSDANALIEGHYFFSSREQY
;
A
#
# COMPACT_ATOMS: atom_id res chain seq x y z
N MET A 1 22.27 -2.18 6.15
CA MET A 1 21.52 -1.26 6.98
C MET A 1 20.09 -1.13 6.45
N ALA A 2 19.09 -1.22 7.32
CA ALA A 2 17.71 -1.11 6.91
C ALA A 2 17.39 0.33 6.48
N GLY A 3 16.58 0.46 5.43
CA GLY A 3 16.15 1.76 4.93
C GLY A 3 15.10 2.42 5.82
N ASN A 4 14.86 3.69 5.58
CA ASN A 4 13.92 4.49 6.34
C ASN A 4 12.66 4.90 5.57
N ARG A 5 12.45 4.38 4.36
CA ARG A 5 11.27 4.68 3.57
C ARG A 5 10.57 3.43 3.09
N THR A 6 9.25 3.50 3.00
CA THR A 6 8.43 2.44 2.41
C THR A 6 7.32 3.08 1.59
N PHE A 7 6.68 2.27 0.76
CA PHE A 7 5.58 2.73 -0.08
C PHE A 7 4.30 1.98 0.30
N THR A 8 3.19 2.70 0.30
CA THR A 8 1.87 2.12 0.54
C THR A 8 0.84 2.63 -0.46
N MET A 9 -0.21 1.84 -0.64
CA MET A 9 -1.44 2.29 -1.31
C MET A 9 -2.60 1.85 -0.44
N ILE A 10 -3.58 2.74 -0.27
CA ILE A 10 -4.90 2.36 0.24
C ILE A 10 -5.69 1.93 -0.98
N LYS A 11 -6.13 0.68 -0.99
CA LYS A 11 -6.72 0.04 -2.17
C LYS A 11 -8.16 0.49 -2.41
N PRO A 12 -8.69 0.29 -3.64
CA PRO A 12 -9.98 0.87 -4.04
C PRO A 12 -11.14 0.56 -3.10
N GLU A 13 -11.28 -0.67 -2.60
CA GLU A 13 -12.42 -1.00 -1.73
C GLU A 13 -12.33 -0.29 -0.38
N ALA A 14 -11.14 -0.10 0.16
CA ALA A 14 -10.97 0.60 1.43
C ALA A 14 -11.23 2.10 1.28
N VAL A 15 -10.80 2.68 0.15
CA VAL A 15 -11.12 4.08 -0.17
C VAL A 15 -12.63 4.26 -0.32
N ALA A 16 -13.26 3.40 -1.11
CA ALA A 16 -14.71 3.46 -1.34
C ALA A 16 -15.53 3.27 -0.07
N ALA A 17 -15.04 2.42 0.85
CA ALA A 17 -15.70 2.19 2.14
C ALA A 17 -15.48 3.32 3.15
N GLY A 18 -14.67 4.32 2.81
CA GLY A 18 -14.42 5.47 3.70
C GLY A 18 -13.39 5.21 4.79
N HIS A 19 -12.54 4.21 4.63
CA HIS A 19 -11.54 3.85 5.65
C HIS A 19 -10.26 4.68 5.58
N SER A 20 -10.06 5.49 4.54
CA SER A 20 -8.80 6.19 4.31
C SER A 20 -8.33 7.03 5.50
N GLY A 21 -9.22 7.83 6.09
CA GLY A 21 -8.86 8.69 7.22
C GLY A 21 -8.38 7.91 8.43
N LYS A 22 -9.05 6.82 8.76
CA LYS A 22 -8.66 5.96 9.90
C LYS A 22 -7.35 5.24 9.64
N ILE A 23 -7.12 4.80 8.40
CA ILE A 23 -5.87 4.14 8.02
C ILE A 23 -4.70 5.14 8.13
N ILE A 24 -4.88 6.35 7.60
CA ILE A 24 -3.85 7.40 7.68
C ILE A 24 -3.57 7.76 9.15
N ASP A 25 -4.63 7.86 9.97
CA ASP A 25 -4.47 8.13 11.40
C ASP A 25 -3.62 7.04 12.08
N MET A 26 -3.88 5.78 11.80
CA MET A 26 -3.09 4.67 12.34
C MET A 26 -1.61 4.78 11.90
N ILE A 27 -1.36 5.14 10.66
CA ILE A 27 -0.01 5.29 10.12
C ILE A 27 0.74 6.39 10.87
N ILE A 28 0.14 7.58 10.98
CA ILE A 28 0.76 8.72 11.66
C ILE A 28 0.93 8.45 13.15
N SER A 29 -0.07 7.85 13.79
CA SER A 29 -0.04 7.54 15.22
C SER A 29 1.04 6.51 15.58
N ASN A 30 1.48 5.71 14.60
CA ASN A 30 2.55 4.73 14.80
C ASN A 30 3.92 5.28 14.41
N GLY A 31 4.06 6.59 14.27
CA GLY A 31 5.35 7.24 14.12
C GLY A 31 5.85 7.39 12.69
N PHE A 32 5.04 7.08 11.69
CA PHE A 32 5.42 7.29 10.29
C PHE A 32 5.18 8.74 9.88
N ARG A 33 6.16 9.32 9.19
CA ARG A 33 6.00 10.63 8.56
C ARG A 33 5.57 10.41 7.12
N ILE A 34 4.60 11.17 6.66
CA ILE A 34 4.19 11.12 5.25
C ILE A 34 5.13 12.03 4.45
N VAL A 35 5.85 11.43 3.52
CA VAL A 35 6.80 12.12 2.64
C VAL A 35 6.10 12.60 1.36
N ALA A 36 5.14 11.81 0.88
CA ALA A 36 4.38 12.10 -0.33
C ALA A 36 3.02 11.43 -0.22
N LEU A 37 1.99 12.06 -0.77
CA LEU A 37 0.62 11.54 -0.70
C LEU A 37 -0.13 11.95 -1.97
N LYS A 38 -0.83 11.00 -2.59
CA LYS A 38 -1.56 11.27 -3.82
C LYS A 38 -2.86 10.49 -3.86
N TYR A 39 -3.96 11.18 -4.13
CA TYR A 39 -5.25 10.56 -4.42
C TYR A 39 -5.35 10.44 -5.94
N THR A 40 -5.45 9.24 -6.45
CA THR A 40 -5.41 9.01 -7.90
C THR A 40 -6.15 7.74 -8.28
N ARG A 41 -6.19 7.43 -9.55
CA ARG A 41 -6.77 6.20 -10.06
C ARG A 41 -5.82 5.60 -11.09
N LEU A 42 -5.58 4.30 -11.00
CA LEU A 42 -4.79 3.58 -12.00
C LEU A 42 -5.67 3.15 -13.15
N SER A 43 -5.16 3.28 -14.39
CA SER A 43 -5.73 2.57 -15.52
C SER A 43 -5.34 1.10 -15.42
N ALA A 44 -6.01 0.23 -16.20
CA ALA A 44 -5.63 -1.18 -16.25
C ALA A 44 -4.18 -1.34 -16.71
N ALA A 45 -3.74 -0.54 -17.68
CA ALA A 45 -2.36 -0.58 -18.18
C ALA A 45 -1.35 -0.18 -17.09
N GLU A 46 -1.67 0.87 -16.32
CA GLU A 46 -0.81 1.32 -15.21
C GLU A 46 -0.75 0.29 -14.10
N ALA A 47 -1.87 -0.28 -13.72
CA ALA A 47 -1.93 -1.33 -12.71
C ALA A 47 -1.13 -2.56 -13.18
N GLY A 48 -1.25 -2.92 -14.45
CA GLY A 48 -0.50 -4.01 -15.05
C GLY A 48 1.01 -3.79 -14.97
N THR A 49 1.47 -2.58 -15.23
CA THR A 49 2.87 -2.23 -15.13
C THR A 49 3.37 -2.29 -13.69
N PHE A 50 2.60 -1.74 -12.76
CA PHE A 50 2.97 -1.75 -11.34
C PHE A 50 3.13 -3.18 -10.80
N TYR A 51 2.24 -4.09 -11.20
CA TYR A 51 2.25 -5.48 -10.76
C TYR A 51 2.91 -6.44 -11.75
N GLU A 52 3.72 -5.93 -12.67
CA GLU A 52 4.34 -6.71 -13.75
C GLU A 52 5.11 -7.94 -13.26
N VAL A 53 5.71 -7.88 -12.06
CA VAL A 53 6.42 -9.01 -11.46
C VAL A 53 5.50 -10.22 -11.24
N HIS A 54 4.19 -10.02 -11.21
CA HIS A 54 3.20 -11.06 -11.01
C HIS A 54 2.49 -11.50 -12.30
N LYS A 55 2.93 -11.01 -13.49
CA LYS A 55 2.20 -11.23 -14.74
C LYS A 55 1.99 -12.69 -15.10
N GLU A 56 2.86 -13.58 -14.63
CA GLU A 56 2.75 -15.03 -14.87
C GLU A 56 1.87 -15.74 -13.83
N ARG A 57 1.40 -15.02 -12.81
CA ARG A 57 0.57 -15.62 -11.75
C ARG A 57 -0.90 -15.69 -12.18
N PRO A 58 -1.61 -16.77 -11.75
CA PRO A 58 -3.02 -16.92 -12.11
C PRO A 58 -3.91 -15.75 -11.66
N PHE A 59 -3.57 -15.11 -10.56
CA PHE A 59 -4.35 -14.00 -10.01
C PHE A 59 -4.07 -12.64 -10.65
N TYR A 60 -3.14 -12.56 -11.59
CA TYR A 60 -2.70 -11.27 -12.15
C TYR A 60 -3.84 -10.45 -12.75
N GLY A 61 -4.69 -11.07 -13.57
CA GLY A 61 -5.80 -10.38 -14.20
C GLY A 61 -6.80 -9.80 -13.20
N GLU A 62 -7.15 -10.59 -12.18
CA GLU A 62 -8.04 -10.13 -11.10
C GLU A 62 -7.42 -8.98 -10.31
N LEU A 63 -6.11 -9.08 -10.01
CA LEU A 63 -5.40 -8.04 -9.27
C LEU A 63 -5.40 -6.72 -10.07
N VAL A 64 -5.10 -6.78 -11.36
CA VAL A 64 -5.10 -5.60 -12.24
C VAL A 64 -6.49 -4.97 -12.29
N ASP A 65 -7.52 -5.76 -12.52
CA ASP A 65 -8.90 -5.27 -12.57
C ASP A 65 -9.32 -4.64 -11.24
N TYR A 66 -8.97 -5.28 -10.14
CA TYR A 66 -9.27 -4.78 -8.80
C TYR A 66 -8.59 -3.44 -8.54
N MET A 67 -7.29 -3.35 -8.82
CA MET A 67 -6.53 -2.11 -8.56
C MET A 67 -6.92 -0.97 -9.48
N ALA A 68 -7.50 -1.26 -10.64
CA ALA A 68 -8.00 -0.24 -11.58
C ALA A 68 -9.49 0.08 -11.37
N SER A 69 -10.15 -0.55 -10.39
CA SER A 69 -11.61 -0.44 -10.23
C SER A 69 -12.08 0.87 -9.62
N GLY A 70 -11.21 1.66 -9.02
CA GLY A 70 -11.59 2.92 -8.41
C GLY A 70 -10.39 3.68 -7.89
N PRO A 71 -10.62 4.85 -7.26
CA PRO A 71 -9.54 5.65 -6.70
C PRO A 71 -8.76 4.93 -5.60
N ILE A 72 -7.48 5.25 -5.51
CA ILE A 72 -6.55 4.78 -4.49
C ILE A 72 -5.87 5.99 -3.84
N MET A 73 -5.24 5.76 -2.69
CA MET A 73 -4.35 6.75 -2.10
C MET A 73 -2.96 6.14 -2.01
N ALA A 74 -2.00 6.74 -2.70
CA ALA A 74 -0.60 6.30 -2.72
C ALA A 74 0.22 7.20 -1.81
N ALA A 75 1.18 6.64 -1.08
CA ALA A 75 2.02 7.41 -0.17
C ALA A 75 3.41 6.82 -0.01
N ILE A 76 4.39 7.71 0.17
CA ILE A 76 5.72 7.33 0.65
C ILE A 76 5.77 7.69 2.13
N LEU A 77 6.20 6.74 2.95
CA LEU A 77 6.26 6.87 4.40
C LEU A 77 7.69 6.75 4.89
N GLU A 78 8.00 7.48 5.96
CA GLU A 78 9.35 7.49 6.53
C GLU A 78 9.31 7.15 8.02
N LYS A 79 10.17 6.22 8.40
CA LYS A 79 10.41 5.80 9.77
C LYS A 79 11.65 4.90 9.76
N ASP A 80 12.38 4.83 10.86
CA ASP A 80 13.51 3.90 10.96
C ASP A 80 13.01 2.47 10.68
N ASN A 81 13.74 1.75 9.82
CA ASN A 81 13.38 0.40 9.40
C ASN A 81 11.94 0.33 8.84
N ALA A 82 11.63 1.25 7.96
CA ALA A 82 10.26 1.53 7.52
C ALA A 82 9.52 0.33 6.92
N VAL A 83 10.19 -0.44 6.07
CA VAL A 83 9.54 -1.59 5.40
C VAL A 83 9.04 -2.60 6.43
N GLU A 84 9.91 -3.03 7.33
CA GLU A 84 9.54 -4.00 8.36
C GLU A 84 8.51 -3.42 9.34
N ALA A 85 8.72 -2.19 9.79
CA ALA A 85 7.79 -1.53 10.72
C ALA A 85 6.39 -1.40 10.12
N PHE A 86 6.31 -1.05 8.84
CA PHE A 86 5.01 -0.89 8.19
C PHE A 86 4.33 -2.24 7.95
N ARG A 87 5.10 -3.28 7.58
CA ARG A 87 4.53 -4.62 7.41
C ARG A 87 3.94 -5.15 8.72
N LYS A 88 4.53 -4.82 9.85
CA LYS A 88 3.95 -5.15 11.17
C LYS A 88 2.67 -4.39 11.43
N LEU A 89 2.62 -3.11 11.05
CA LEU A 89 1.42 -2.29 11.25
C LEU A 89 0.25 -2.77 10.40
N ILE A 90 0.50 -3.16 9.16
CA ILE A 90 -0.58 -3.60 8.27
C ILE A 90 -1.04 -5.02 8.57
N GLY A 91 -0.17 -5.88 9.06
CA GLY A 91 -0.51 -7.25 9.42
C GLY A 91 -0.41 -8.25 8.27
N ALA A 92 -0.77 -9.49 8.54
CA ALA A 92 -0.72 -10.56 7.56
C ALA A 92 -1.61 -10.29 6.36
N THR A 93 -1.20 -10.77 5.18
CA THR A 93 -1.93 -10.61 3.92
C THR A 93 -3.39 -11.04 4.03
N ASP A 94 -3.63 -12.16 4.70
CA ASP A 94 -4.98 -12.65 4.99
C ASP A 94 -5.45 -12.04 6.31
N PRO A 95 -6.55 -11.26 6.33
CA PRO A 95 -7.04 -10.64 7.57
C PRO A 95 -7.41 -11.67 8.64
N ALA A 96 -7.76 -12.89 8.27
CA ALA A 96 -8.04 -13.96 9.22
C ALA A 96 -6.79 -14.36 10.02
N GLN A 97 -5.61 -14.15 9.45
CA GLN A 97 -4.32 -14.45 10.08
C GLN A 97 -3.66 -13.20 10.69
N ALA A 98 -4.24 -12.03 10.49
CA ALA A 98 -3.67 -10.77 10.98
C ALA A 98 -3.95 -10.61 12.48
N GLU A 99 -2.96 -10.06 13.19
CA GLU A 99 -3.10 -9.79 14.62
C GLU A 99 -4.06 -8.63 14.88
N GLU A 100 -4.66 -8.63 16.06
CA GLU A 100 -5.50 -7.52 16.50
C GLU A 100 -4.71 -6.22 16.51
N GLY A 101 -5.35 -5.13 16.13
CA GLY A 101 -4.73 -3.81 16.07
C GLY A 101 -4.02 -3.50 14.77
N THR A 102 -3.91 -4.46 13.85
CA THR A 102 -3.33 -4.20 12.53
C THR A 102 -4.37 -3.61 11.58
N ILE A 103 -3.90 -2.93 10.54
CA ILE A 103 -4.78 -2.31 9.54
C ILE A 103 -5.64 -3.37 8.85
N ARG A 104 -5.04 -4.47 8.43
CA ARG A 104 -5.78 -5.52 7.73
C ARG A 104 -6.79 -6.23 8.61
N LYS A 105 -6.49 -6.42 9.89
CA LYS A 105 -7.45 -7.01 10.82
C LYS A 105 -8.68 -6.11 10.97
N ARG A 106 -8.48 -4.79 10.99
CA ARG A 106 -9.58 -3.85 11.18
C ARG A 106 -10.38 -3.54 9.92
N PHE A 107 -9.72 -3.50 8.75
CA PHE A 107 -10.32 -2.93 7.55
C PHE A 107 -10.35 -3.84 6.32
N ALA A 108 -9.58 -4.91 6.29
CA ALA A 108 -9.55 -5.80 5.13
C ALA A 108 -10.78 -6.71 5.10
N GLU A 109 -11.36 -6.88 3.92
CA GLU A 109 -12.51 -7.75 3.73
C GLU A 109 -12.10 -9.20 3.51
N SER A 110 -10.98 -9.42 2.82
CA SER A 110 -10.50 -10.75 2.45
C SER A 110 -9.03 -10.70 2.09
N LYS A 111 -8.44 -11.84 1.80
CA LYS A 111 -7.05 -11.93 1.34
C LYS A 111 -6.82 -11.14 0.05
N ALA A 112 -7.79 -11.17 -0.87
CA ALA A 112 -7.70 -10.44 -2.14
C ALA A 112 -7.99 -8.96 -1.96
N LYS A 113 -8.99 -8.61 -1.13
CA LYS A 113 -9.38 -7.22 -0.84
C LYS A 113 -8.88 -6.86 0.56
N ASN A 114 -7.56 -6.71 0.66
CA ASN A 114 -6.89 -6.59 1.95
C ASN A 114 -6.49 -5.17 2.36
N ALA A 115 -7.20 -4.19 1.86
CA ALA A 115 -7.20 -2.78 2.26
C ALA A 115 -5.97 -2.00 1.84
N VAL A 116 -4.76 -2.49 2.06
CA VAL A 116 -3.53 -1.73 1.82
C VAL A 116 -2.45 -2.59 1.19
N HIS A 117 -1.54 -1.93 0.48
CA HIS A 117 -0.29 -2.49 -0.01
C HIS A 117 0.86 -1.99 0.86
N GLY A 118 1.84 -2.81 1.11
CA GLY A 118 3.11 -2.41 1.73
C GLY A 118 4.25 -3.04 0.97
N SER A 119 5.32 -2.27 0.75
CA SER A 119 6.51 -2.79 0.06
C SER A 119 7.14 -3.93 0.85
N ASP A 120 7.73 -4.90 0.14
CA ASP A 120 8.34 -6.07 0.75
C ASP A 120 9.85 -5.96 0.93
N SER A 121 10.46 -4.92 0.38
CA SER A 121 11.90 -4.68 0.51
C SER A 121 12.21 -3.20 0.28
N ASP A 122 13.39 -2.79 0.74
CA ASP A 122 13.87 -1.41 0.50
C ASP A 122 14.02 -1.12 -0.99
N ALA A 123 14.50 -2.09 -1.76
CA ALA A 123 14.65 -1.94 -3.21
C ALA A 123 13.29 -1.75 -3.89
N ASN A 124 12.30 -2.56 -3.53
CA ASN A 124 10.96 -2.44 -4.09
C ASN A 124 10.26 -1.17 -3.63
N ALA A 125 10.50 -0.74 -2.39
CA ALA A 125 9.95 0.52 -1.89
C ALA A 125 10.39 1.71 -2.74
N LEU A 126 11.67 1.72 -3.13
CA LEU A 126 12.22 2.77 -3.98
C LEU A 126 11.58 2.77 -5.36
N ILE A 127 11.48 1.59 -5.98
CA ILE A 127 10.87 1.43 -7.31
C ILE A 127 9.41 1.85 -7.29
N GLU A 128 8.65 1.38 -6.30
CA GLU A 128 7.23 1.66 -6.16
C GLU A 128 6.97 3.14 -5.89
N GLY A 129 7.78 3.75 -5.04
CA GLY A 129 7.68 5.18 -4.75
C GLY A 129 7.94 6.04 -5.97
N HIS A 130 8.96 5.71 -6.76
CA HIS A 130 9.26 6.45 -7.99
C HIS A 130 8.24 6.22 -9.10
N TYR A 131 7.49 5.14 -9.05
CA TYR A 131 6.40 4.92 -10.00
C TYR A 131 5.31 6.00 -9.87
N PHE A 132 5.02 6.40 -8.64
CA PHE A 132 3.94 7.37 -8.36
C PHE A 132 4.42 8.80 -8.17
N PHE A 133 5.65 9.00 -7.70
CA PHE A 133 6.12 10.32 -7.26
C PHE A 133 7.46 10.69 -7.88
N SER A 134 7.52 11.91 -8.43
CA SER A 134 8.79 12.51 -8.84
C SER A 134 9.57 12.96 -7.58
N SER A 135 10.86 13.29 -7.76
CA SER A 135 11.66 13.82 -6.66
C SER A 135 11.07 15.10 -6.05
N ARG A 136 10.42 15.92 -6.88
CA ARG A 136 9.79 17.18 -6.42
C ARG A 136 8.56 16.98 -5.58
N GLU A 137 7.96 15.80 -5.63
CA GLU A 137 6.75 15.46 -4.88
C GLU A 137 7.06 14.79 -3.55
N GLN A 138 8.33 14.69 -3.21
CA GLN A 138 8.78 14.04 -1.97
C GLN A 138 9.35 15.09 -1.02
N TYR A 139 8.73 15.25 0.11
CA TYR A 139 9.03 16.26 1.11
C TYR A 139 9.51 15.62 2.42
#